data_f0fa5d6bcd7934dd3f0fa94bce805847
#
_entry.id   f0fa5d6bcd7934dd3f0fa94bce805847
#
_cell.length_a   1.000
_cell.length_b   1.000
_cell.length_c   1.000
_cell.angle_alpha   90.00
_cell.angle_beta   90.00
_cell.angle_gamma   90.00
#
_symmetry.space_group_name_H-M   'P 1'
#
loop_
_entity.id
_entity.type
_entity.pdbx_description
1 polymer ?
#
loop_
_entity_poly.entity_id
_entity_poly.type
_entity_poly.pdbx_seq_one_letter_code
_entity_poly.pdbx_strand_id
1 'polypeptide(L)'
;LLGIGIGAPSVNEQNQATAHAANLNWNSGLDIINELHEIFSVPVKLTNDANLWVLAHQQFDQTLLSDFFVVTLGTGVGAGICCNGSLLKGREGFAGELGHVIAQNSGRSCSCGRKGCLETYVSANGLIRTVQSLIAQCNNYTGPLLDLSVCNLSAKMIAELAISGDEIATKAFNLTGQILGKALANMVALFNPEIISYSKETVIMEECCLSLPEQFAEIKR
;
A
#
# COMPACT_ATOMS: atom_id res chain seq x y z
N LEU A 1 -19.95 1.89 25.60
CA LEU A 1 -19.52 1.60 24.23
C LEU A 1 -20.71 1.80 23.30
N LEU A 2 -20.59 2.63 22.26
CA LEU A 2 -21.66 2.93 21.30
C LEU A 2 -21.63 2.03 20.06
N GLY A 3 -20.46 1.53 19.72
CA GLY A 3 -20.22 0.66 18.55
C GLY A 3 -18.76 0.31 18.41
N ILE A 4 -18.45 -0.63 17.50
CA ILE A 4 -17.10 -1.07 17.17
C ILE A 4 -16.91 -0.92 15.66
N GLY A 5 -15.84 -0.21 15.25
CA GLY A 5 -15.39 -0.12 13.87
C GLY A 5 -14.08 -0.89 13.69
N ILE A 6 -13.98 -1.69 12.64
CA ILE A 6 -12.82 -2.53 12.36
C ILE A 6 -12.33 -2.24 10.94
N GLY A 7 -11.05 -1.91 10.81
CA GLY A 7 -10.34 -1.90 9.53
C GLY A 7 -9.58 -3.20 9.35
N ALA A 8 -9.81 -3.90 8.23
CA ALA A 8 -9.12 -5.14 7.93
C ALA A 8 -8.86 -5.27 6.41
N PRO A 9 -7.80 -5.98 5.99
CA PRO A 9 -7.55 -6.22 4.58
C PRO A 9 -8.62 -7.15 3.98
N SER A 10 -8.84 -7.03 2.67
CA SER A 10 -9.72 -7.93 1.88
C SER A 10 -11.14 -8.06 2.43
N VAL A 11 -11.75 -6.95 2.83
CA VAL A 11 -13.14 -6.92 3.33
C VAL A 11 -14.12 -6.78 2.19
N ASN A 12 -15.12 -7.66 2.14
CA ASN A 12 -16.34 -7.44 1.37
C ASN A 12 -17.34 -6.67 2.24
N GLU A 13 -17.55 -5.39 1.93
CA GLU A 13 -18.40 -4.53 2.74
C GLU A 13 -19.90 -4.81 2.60
N GLN A 14 -20.34 -5.50 1.54
CA GLN A 14 -21.76 -5.84 1.37
C GLN A 14 -22.20 -6.92 2.35
N ASN A 15 -21.44 -8.00 2.46
CA ASN A 15 -21.75 -9.09 3.37
C ASN A 15 -21.03 -9.00 4.71
N GLN A 16 -20.23 -7.93 4.90
CA GLN A 16 -19.48 -7.68 6.13
C GLN A 16 -18.58 -8.85 6.53
N ALA A 17 -17.95 -9.50 5.56
CA ALA A 17 -17.09 -10.66 5.75
C ALA A 17 -15.66 -10.35 5.28
N THR A 18 -14.70 -11.00 5.92
CA THR A 18 -13.32 -10.99 5.43
C THR A 18 -13.17 -12.04 4.33
N ALA A 19 -12.66 -11.64 3.17
CA ALA A 19 -12.16 -12.57 2.18
C ALA A 19 -10.78 -13.11 2.61
N HIS A 20 -10.24 -14.06 1.87
CA HIS A 20 -8.89 -14.59 2.14
C HIS A 20 -7.85 -13.47 2.04
N ALA A 21 -7.33 -13.05 3.19
CA ALA A 21 -6.25 -12.08 3.26
C ALA A 21 -4.91 -12.81 3.10
N ALA A 22 -4.23 -12.59 1.98
CA ALA A 22 -2.98 -13.29 1.63
C ALA A 22 -1.86 -13.14 2.69
N ASN A 23 -1.94 -12.11 3.53
CA ASN A 23 -0.93 -11.78 4.54
C ASN A 23 -1.33 -12.14 5.97
N LEU A 24 -2.52 -12.71 6.16
CA LEU A 24 -3.02 -13.12 7.46
C LEU A 24 -3.44 -14.59 7.40
N ASN A 25 -3.01 -15.38 8.39
CA ASN A 25 -3.43 -16.78 8.54
C ASN A 25 -4.89 -16.88 9.04
N TRP A 26 -5.76 -16.08 8.44
CA TRP A 26 -7.18 -16.15 8.74
C TRP A 26 -7.82 -17.21 7.86
N ASN A 27 -8.51 -18.15 8.49
CA ASN A 27 -9.39 -19.05 7.76
C ASN A 27 -10.50 -18.23 7.12
N SER A 28 -10.77 -18.45 5.84
CA SER A 28 -11.93 -17.88 5.16
C SER A 28 -13.18 -18.20 5.98
N GLY A 29 -13.88 -17.16 6.45
CA GLY A 29 -15.11 -17.34 7.24
C GLY A 29 -14.98 -16.98 8.72
N LEU A 30 -13.94 -16.26 9.15
CA LEU A 30 -13.94 -15.67 10.49
C LEU A 30 -15.09 -14.66 10.59
N ASP A 31 -16.09 -14.99 11.40
CA ASP A 31 -17.26 -14.14 11.65
C ASP A 31 -17.00 -13.20 12.84
N ILE A 32 -15.97 -12.37 12.68
CA ILE A 32 -15.53 -11.44 13.72
C ILE A 32 -16.65 -10.48 14.19
N ILE A 33 -17.62 -10.20 13.30
CA ILE A 33 -18.73 -9.32 13.62
C ILE A 33 -19.67 -9.97 14.64
N ASN A 34 -20.10 -11.20 14.37
CA ASN A 34 -20.98 -11.91 15.28
C ASN A 34 -20.28 -12.22 16.60
N GLU A 35 -19.02 -12.64 16.56
CA GLU A 35 -18.23 -12.89 17.78
C GLU A 35 -18.13 -11.64 18.67
N LEU A 36 -17.83 -10.48 18.09
CA LEU A 36 -17.75 -9.23 18.85
C LEU A 36 -19.13 -8.72 19.29
N HIS A 37 -20.15 -8.92 18.48
CA HIS A 37 -21.51 -8.53 18.82
C HIS A 37 -22.05 -9.36 20.01
N GLU A 38 -21.76 -10.66 20.07
CA GLU A 38 -22.10 -11.53 21.19
C GLU A 38 -21.43 -11.08 22.49
N ILE A 39 -20.16 -10.64 22.41
CA ILE A 39 -19.42 -10.19 23.61
C ILE A 39 -19.89 -8.81 24.10
N PHE A 40 -20.07 -7.87 23.18
CA PHE A 40 -20.23 -6.45 23.55
C PHE A 40 -21.67 -5.94 23.36
N SER A 41 -22.55 -6.68 22.69
CA SER A 41 -23.94 -6.28 22.43
C SER A 41 -24.11 -4.88 21.82
N VAL A 42 -23.17 -4.46 20.96
CA VAL A 42 -23.17 -3.17 20.26
C VAL A 42 -23.02 -3.37 18.76
N PRO A 43 -23.43 -2.39 17.92
CA PRO A 43 -23.19 -2.47 16.47
C PRO A 43 -21.71 -2.64 16.15
N VAL A 44 -21.39 -3.58 15.25
CA VAL A 44 -20.05 -3.79 14.72
C VAL A 44 -20.06 -3.54 13.22
N LYS A 45 -19.08 -2.80 12.71
CA LYS A 45 -18.89 -2.50 11.28
C LYS A 45 -17.47 -2.83 10.86
N LEU A 46 -17.37 -3.46 9.69
CA LEU A 46 -16.11 -3.86 9.08
C LEU A 46 -15.90 -3.09 7.78
N THR A 47 -14.71 -2.55 7.58
CA THR A 47 -14.30 -1.89 6.33
C THR A 47 -12.85 -2.26 5.99
N ASN A 48 -12.42 -1.97 4.76
CA ASN A 48 -11.02 -2.11 4.38
C ASN A 48 -10.14 -1.12 5.16
N ASP A 49 -8.91 -1.51 5.49
CA ASP A 49 -7.97 -0.69 6.27
C ASP A 49 -7.61 0.63 5.56
N ALA A 50 -7.40 0.64 4.25
CA ALA A 50 -7.18 1.86 3.49
C ALA A 50 -8.43 2.75 3.42
N ASN A 51 -9.63 2.17 3.37
CA ASN A 51 -10.89 2.90 3.44
C ASN A 51 -11.08 3.58 4.80
N LEU A 52 -10.61 2.94 5.87
CA LEU A 52 -10.66 3.54 7.22
C LEU A 52 -9.84 4.83 7.30
N TRP A 53 -8.69 4.90 6.61
CA TRP A 53 -7.90 6.14 6.52
C TRP A 53 -8.66 7.26 5.82
N VAL A 54 -9.41 6.97 4.75
CA VAL A 54 -10.27 7.98 4.09
C VAL A 54 -11.33 8.49 5.06
N LEU A 55 -12.02 7.59 5.76
CA LEU A 55 -13.04 7.97 6.75
C LEU A 55 -12.44 8.81 7.89
N ALA A 56 -11.22 8.48 8.34
CA ALA A 56 -10.51 9.25 9.35
C ALA A 56 -10.17 10.66 8.84
N HIS A 57 -9.67 10.81 7.62
CA HIS A 57 -9.43 12.13 7.02
C HIS A 57 -10.72 12.95 6.92
N GLN A 58 -11.82 12.36 6.45
CA GLN A 58 -13.10 13.05 6.37
C GLN A 58 -13.62 13.54 7.74
N GLN A 59 -13.37 12.78 8.81
CA GLN A 59 -13.87 13.08 10.14
C GLN A 59 -12.98 14.04 10.94
N PHE A 60 -11.67 13.93 10.80
CA PHE A 60 -10.71 14.59 11.70
C PHE A 60 -9.85 15.65 11.00
N ASP A 61 -9.76 15.64 9.68
CA ASP A 61 -9.03 16.66 8.95
C ASP A 61 -9.90 17.92 8.84
N GLN A 62 -9.30 19.08 9.14
CA GLN A 62 -9.98 20.38 9.01
C GLN A 62 -9.99 20.85 7.54
N THR A 63 -9.30 20.16 6.64
CA THR A 63 -9.34 20.45 5.21
C THR A 63 -10.63 19.89 4.62
N LEU A 64 -11.44 20.75 4.02
CA LEU A 64 -12.70 20.37 3.33
C LEU A 64 -12.41 19.75 1.95
N LEU A 65 -11.51 18.78 1.90
CA LEU A 65 -11.17 18.09 0.65
C LEU A 65 -12.33 17.17 0.25
N SER A 66 -12.73 17.24 -1.02
CA SER A 66 -13.79 16.40 -1.58
C SER A 66 -13.25 15.25 -2.44
N ASP A 67 -12.08 15.44 -3.04
CA ASP A 67 -11.48 14.51 -4.00
C ASP A 67 -10.03 14.22 -3.63
N PHE A 68 -9.79 13.13 -2.93
CA PHE A 68 -8.45 12.77 -2.46
C PHE A 68 -8.24 11.26 -2.37
N PHE A 69 -6.99 10.85 -2.35
CA PHE A 69 -6.58 9.46 -2.11
C PHE A 69 -5.74 9.35 -0.86
N VAL A 70 -5.88 8.22 -0.18
CA VAL A 70 -4.96 7.78 0.85
C VAL A 70 -4.32 6.49 0.36
N VAL A 71 -3.01 6.49 0.18
CA VAL A 71 -2.23 5.31 -0.22
C VAL A 71 -1.54 4.73 1.01
N THR A 72 -1.73 3.44 1.26
CA THR A 72 -1.05 2.71 2.33
C THR A 72 0.06 1.86 1.72
N LEU A 73 1.29 2.03 2.21
CA LEU A 73 2.46 1.26 1.79
C LEU A 73 3.05 0.55 3.01
N GLY A 74 2.87 -0.74 3.09
CA GLY A 74 3.35 -1.58 4.19
C GLY A 74 3.80 -2.92 3.68
N THR A 75 3.38 -3.99 4.33
CA THR A 75 3.55 -5.38 3.85
C THR A 75 2.89 -5.57 2.48
N GLY A 76 1.76 -4.89 2.26
CA GLY A 76 1.04 -4.78 1.00
C GLY A 76 0.91 -3.33 0.53
N VAL A 77 0.07 -3.09 -0.48
CA VAL A 77 -0.26 -1.78 -1.03
C VAL A 77 -1.77 -1.65 -1.16
N GLY A 78 -2.35 -0.69 -0.46
CA GLY A 78 -3.76 -0.33 -0.55
C GLY A 78 -3.97 1.11 -0.97
N ALA A 79 -5.18 1.46 -1.36
CA ALA A 79 -5.60 2.84 -1.48
C ALA A 79 -7.08 2.99 -1.10
N GLY A 80 -7.38 4.05 -0.37
CA GLY A 80 -8.73 4.53 -0.19
C GLY A 80 -8.96 5.75 -1.07
N ILE A 81 -10.14 5.87 -1.66
CA ILE A 81 -10.48 6.91 -2.62
C ILE A 81 -11.70 7.68 -2.12
N CYS A 82 -11.57 8.99 -1.98
CA CYS A 82 -12.67 9.91 -1.78
C CYS A 82 -12.99 10.62 -3.10
N CYS A 83 -14.24 10.61 -3.51
CA CYS A 83 -14.75 11.34 -4.68
C CYS A 83 -16.02 12.09 -4.30
N ASN A 84 -16.09 13.39 -4.62
CA ASN A 84 -17.22 14.25 -4.27
C ASN A 84 -17.61 14.13 -2.79
N GLY A 85 -16.64 14.14 -1.89
CA GLY A 85 -16.86 14.03 -0.45
C GLY A 85 -17.36 12.67 0.04
N SER A 86 -17.31 11.63 -0.79
CA SER A 86 -17.79 10.30 -0.44
C SER A 86 -16.73 9.23 -0.71
N LEU A 87 -16.60 8.27 0.21
CA LEU A 87 -15.73 7.11 0.02
C LEU A 87 -16.20 6.27 -1.17
N LEU A 88 -15.32 6.07 -2.15
CA LEU A 88 -15.56 5.21 -3.30
C LEU A 88 -15.36 3.75 -2.91
N LYS A 89 -16.45 3.03 -2.72
CA LYS A 89 -16.43 1.61 -2.30
C LYS A 89 -16.45 0.62 -3.47
N GLY A 90 -17.02 1.04 -4.60
CA GLY A 90 -17.39 0.10 -5.66
C GLY A 90 -18.56 -0.79 -5.22
N ARG A 91 -18.84 -1.84 -6.02
CA ARG A 91 -20.00 -2.71 -5.78
C ARG A 91 -19.90 -3.51 -4.48
N GLU A 92 -18.73 -4.05 -4.20
CA GLU A 92 -18.50 -5.02 -3.10
C GLU A 92 -17.52 -4.49 -2.04
N GLY A 93 -17.06 -3.23 -2.16
CA GLY A 93 -16.09 -2.64 -1.25
C GLY A 93 -14.63 -2.73 -1.71
N PHE A 94 -14.36 -3.28 -2.91
CA PHE A 94 -13.01 -3.49 -3.44
C PHE A 94 -12.49 -2.36 -4.34
N ALA A 95 -13.15 -1.20 -4.41
CA ALA A 95 -12.56 -0.05 -5.09
C ALA A 95 -11.30 0.40 -4.33
N GLY A 96 -10.27 0.82 -5.06
CA GLY A 96 -9.03 1.26 -4.44
C GLY A 96 -7.97 0.15 -4.28
N GLU A 97 -8.15 -1.02 -4.87
CA GLU A 97 -7.15 -2.11 -4.88
C GLU A 97 -5.95 -1.76 -5.77
N LEU A 98 -5.30 -0.60 -5.45
CA LEU A 98 -4.17 -0.03 -6.20
C LEU A 98 -2.98 -1.00 -6.28
N GLY A 99 -2.71 -1.73 -5.21
CA GLY A 99 -1.64 -2.73 -5.16
C GLY A 99 -1.75 -3.80 -6.23
N HIS A 100 -2.96 -4.03 -6.74
CA HIS A 100 -3.23 -5.04 -7.74
C HIS A 100 -3.37 -4.50 -9.17
N VAL A 101 -3.14 -3.23 -9.41
CA VAL A 101 -2.98 -2.67 -10.77
C VAL A 101 -1.70 -3.24 -11.40
N ILE A 102 -1.76 -3.60 -12.69
CA ILE A 102 -0.59 -4.13 -13.40
C ILE A 102 0.40 -3.00 -13.70
N ALA A 103 1.51 -3.01 -13.00
CA ALA A 103 2.61 -2.06 -13.18
C ALA A 103 3.65 -2.55 -14.21
N GLN A 104 3.79 -3.86 -14.35
CA GLN A 104 4.75 -4.49 -15.28
C GLN A 104 4.10 -5.68 -15.99
N ASN A 105 3.96 -5.60 -17.31
CA ASN A 105 3.44 -6.73 -18.08
C ASN A 105 4.32 -7.97 -17.91
N SER A 106 3.70 -9.12 -17.66
CA SER A 106 4.39 -10.41 -17.45
C SER A 106 5.44 -10.38 -16.34
N GLY A 107 5.31 -9.46 -15.37
CA GLY A 107 6.24 -9.25 -14.28
C GLY A 107 6.15 -10.30 -13.16
N ARG A 108 6.46 -9.87 -11.94
CA ARG A 108 6.52 -10.73 -10.75
C ARG A 108 5.18 -11.37 -10.43
N SER A 109 5.17 -12.62 -10.00
CA SER A 109 3.95 -13.28 -9.51
C SER A 109 3.45 -12.61 -8.25
N CYS A 110 2.14 -12.37 -8.19
CA CYS A 110 1.40 -11.79 -7.09
C CYS A 110 0.54 -12.87 -6.39
N SER A 111 0.32 -12.72 -5.09
CA SER A 111 -0.56 -13.58 -4.28
C SER A 111 -2.00 -13.63 -4.79
N CYS A 112 -2.47 -12.57 -5.47
CA CYS A 112 -3.80 -12.54 -6.09
C CYS A 112 -3.94 -13.42 -7.35
N GLY A 113 -2.92 -14.18 -7.73
CA GLY A 113 -2.89 -15.06 -8.91
C GLY A 113 -2.46 -14.36 -10.21
N ARG A 114 -2.39 -13.03 -10.25
CA ARG A 114 -1.93 -12.26 -11.41
C ARG A 114 -0.41 -12.08 -11.42
N LYS A 115 0.11 -11.52 -12.51
CA LYS A 115 1.52 -11.15 -12.63
C LYS A 115 1.67 -9.65 -12.87
N GLY A 116 2.74 -9.08 -12.31
CA GLY A 116 3.11 -7.69 -12.53
C GLY A 116 2.37 -6.65 -11.69
N CYS A 117 1.62 -7.07 -10.66
CA CYS A 117 0.93 -6.18 -9.74
C CYS A 117 1.89 -5.19 -9.08
N LEU A 118 1.43 -3.94 -8.91
CA LEU A 118 2.19 -2.84 -8.29
C LEU A 118 2.79 -3.25 -6.93
N GLU A 119 2.01 -3.91 -6.09
CA GLU A 119 2.40 -4.38 -4.76
C GLU A 119 3.70 -5.19 -4.79
N THR A 120 3.90 -6.01 -5.83
CA THR A 120 5.10 -6.86 -5.94
C THR A 120 6.39 -6.09 -6.17
N TYR A 121 6.30 -4.78 -6.38
CA TYR A 121 7.45 -3.87 -6.60
C TYR A 121 7.58 -2.81 -5.51
N VAL A 122 6.46 -2.27 -5.00
CA VAL A 122 6.49 -1.08 -4.15
C VAL A 122 6.12 -1.34 -2.68
N SER A 123 5.67 -2.54 -2.32
CA SER A 123 5.53 -2.93 -0.91
C SER A 123 6.89 -3.21 -0.28
N ALA A 124 6.95 -3.36 1.05
CA ALA A 124 8.15 -3.76 1.78
C ALA A 124 8.77 -5.04 1.18
N ASN A 125 7.94 -6.06 0.94
CA ASN A 125 8.37 -7.30 0.30
C ASN A 125 8.80 -7.08 -1.16
N GLY A 126 8.14 -6.15 -1.86
CA GLY A 126 8.47 -5.75 -3.22
C GLY A 126 9.87 -5.13 -3.30
N LEU A 127 10.21 -4.23 -2.38
CA LEU A 127 11.51 -3.60 -2.26
C LEU A 127 12.61 -4.64 -1.98
N ILE A 128 12.39 -5.55 -1.02
CA ILE A 128 13.31 -6.65 -0.72
C ILE A 128 13.59 -7.50 -1.98
N ARG A 129 12.55 -7.89 -2.71
CA ARG A 129 12.68 -8.62 -3.98
C ARG A 129 13.45 -7.84 -5.03
N THR A 130 13.34 -6.51 -5.04
CA THR A 130 14.11 -5.65 -5.96
C THR A 130 15.58 -5.67 -5.60
N VAL A 131 15.95 -5.52 -4.32
CA VAL A 131 17.32 -5.63 -3.83
C VAL A 131 17.95 -6.98 -4.22
N GLN A 132 17.24 -8.07 -3.95
CA GLN A 132 17.70 -9.42 -4.31
C GLN A 132 17.98 -9.57 -5.81
N SER A 133 17.06 -9.04 -6.64
CA SER A 133 17.23 -9.09 -8.09
C SER A 133 18.42 -8.26 -8.56
N LEU A 134 18.69 -7.12 -7.92
CA LEU A 134 19.83 -6.27 -8.24
C LEU A 134 21.15 -6.90 -7.83
N ILE A 135 21.23 -7.50 -6.64
CA ILE A 135 22.40 -8.24 -6.18
C ILE A 135 22.72 -9.38 -7.14
N ALA A 136 21.71 -10.16 -7.53
CA ALA A 136 21.90 -11.30 -8.45
C ALA A 136 22.40 -10.87 -9.85
N GLN A 137 22.19 -9.62 -10.24
CA GLN A 137 22.66 -9.06 -11.51
C GLN A 137 24.00 -8.33 -11.41
N CYS A 138 24.48 -8.06 -10.18
CA CYS A 138 25.70 -7.31 -9.94
C CYS A 138 26.84 -8.22 -9.51
N ASN A 139 27.76 -8.53 -10.45
CA ASN A 139 28.87 -9.44 -10.17
C ASN A 139 29.95 -8.87 -9.22
N ASN A 140 29.99 -7.56 -9.04
CA ASN A 140 31.07 -6.87 -8.33
C ASN A 140 30.58 -6.13 -7.07
N TYR A 141 29.36 -6.35 -6.62
CA TYR A 141 28.87 -5.74 -5.40
C TYR A 141 29.54 -6.39 -4.18
N THR A 142 30.08 -5.56 -3.30
CA THR A 142 30.79 -5.98 -2.06
C THR A 142 30.19 -5.33 -0.80
N GLY A 143 28.99 -4.76 -0.93
CA GLY A 143 28.35 -4.04 0.16
C GLY A 143 27.66 -4.95 1.17
N PRO A 144 27.16 -4.36 2.27
CA PRO A 144 26.62 -5.08 3.43
C PRO A 144 25.38 -5.94 3.13
N LEU A 145 24.68 -5.70 2.02
CA LEU A 145 23.50 -6.49 1.64
C LEU A 145 23.84 -7.94 1.26
N LEU A 146 25.12 -8.27 0.95
CA LEU A 146 25.57 -9.64 0.69
C LEU A 146 25.55 -10.51 1.95
N ASP A 147 25.89 -9.92 3.10
CA ASP A 147 26.02 -10.63 4.36
C ASP A 147 24.67 -10.85 5.06
N LEU A 148 23.65 -10.14 4.60
CA LEU A 148 22.30 -10.23 5.16
C LEU A 148 21.57 -11.42 4.54
N SER A 149 21.22 -12.41 5.38
CA SER A 149 20.31 -13.47 4.93
C SER A 149 18.98 -12.86 4.53
N VAL A 150 18.35 -13.42 3.50
CA VAL A 150 17.03 -12.97 2.97
C VAL A 150 15.98 -12.84 4.08
N CYS A 151 16.06 -13.71 5.11
CA CYS A 151 15.12 -13.72 6.24
C CYS A 151 15.29 -12.52 7.19
N ASN A 152 16.42 -11.84 7.14
CA ASN A 152 16.75 -10.74 8.04
C ASN A 152 16.66 -9.36 7.35
N LEU A 153 16.43 -9.32 6.04
CA LEU A 153 16.36 -8.08 5.29
C LEU A 153 14.98 -7.40 5.49
N SER A 154 15.00 -6.17 5.94
CA SER A 154 13.78 -5.34 6.10
C SER A 154 13.86 -4.07 5.27
N ALA A 155 12.70 -3.50 4.93
CA ALA A 155 12.63 -2.22 4.21
C ALA A 155 13.36 -1.10 4.98
N LYS A 156 13.29 -1.10 6.32
CA LYS A 156 13.99 -0.15 7.18
C LYS A 156 15.52 -0.24 7.03
N MET A 157 16.06 -1.46 7.06
CA MET A 157 17.51 -1.65 6.86
C MET A 157 17.97 -1.21 5.47
N ILE A 158 17.16 -1.48 4.44
CA ILE A 158 17.45 -1.02 3.08
C ILE A 158 17.46 0.51 3.02
N ALA A 159 16.52 1.18 3.71
CA ALA A 159 16.48 2.64 3.78
C ALA A 159 17.72 3.20 4.48
N GLU A 160 18.11 2.67 5.63
CA GLU A 160 19.30 3.07 6.37
C GLU A 160 20.57 2.92 5.51
N LEU A 161 20.67 1.84 4.72
CA LEU A 161 21.77 1.63 3.79
C LEU A 161 21.74 2.59 2.60
N ALA A 162 20.55 2.91 2.05
CA ALA A 162 20.41 3.89 0.99
C ALA A 162 20.85 5.29 1.45
N ILE A 163 20.45 5.71 2.66
CA ILE A 163 20.90 6.96 3.29
C ILE A 163 22.42 6.98 3.47
N SER A 164 23.01 5.83 3.80
CA SER A 164 24.45 5.67 3.96
C SER A 164 25.20 5.65 2.61
N GLY A 165 24.51 5.70 1.48
CA GLY A 165 25.09 5.73 0.15
C GLY A 165 25.33 4.35 -0.47
N ASP A 166 24.74 3.27 0.04
CA ASP A 166 24.81 1.97 -0.61
C ASP A 166 24.16 2.02 -2.00
N GLU A 167 24.90 1.60 -3.01
CA GLU A 167 24.50 1.73 -4.41
C GLU A 167 23.31 0.84 -4.78
N ILE A 168 23.24 -0.38 -4.23
CA ILE A 168 22.14 -1.32 -4.50
C ILE A 168 20.86 -0.86 -3.80
N ALA A 169 20.96 -0.45 -2.53
CA ALA A 169 19.83 0.08 -1.79
C ALA A 169 19.25 1.34 -2.46
N THR A 170 20.11 2.30 -2.83
CA THR A 170 19.73 3.52 -3.55
C THR A 170 19.05 3.19 -4.88
N LYS A 171 19.63 2.27 -5.67
CA LYS A 171 19.05 1.86 -6.94
C LYS A 171 17.69 1.17 -6.76
N ALA A 172 17.53 0.37 -5.70
CA ALA A 172 16.26 -0.28 -5.40
C ALA A 172 15.16 0.73 -5.07
N PHE A 173 15.45 1.75 -4.25
CA PHE A 173 14.50 2.83 -3.98
C PHE A 173 14.14 3.64 -5.23
N ASN A 174 15.11 3.98 -6.07
CA ASN A 174 14.88 4.70 -7.32
C ASN A 174 13.94 3.91 -8.25
N LEU A 175 14.14 2.60 -8.41
CA LEU A 175 13.27 1.75 -9.21
C LEU A 175 11.86 1.66 -8.62
N THR A 176 11.76 1.49 -7.30
CA THR A 176 10.48 1.46 -6.57
C THR A 176 9.74 2.78 -6.74
N GLY A 177 10.40 3.92 -6.56
CA GLY A 177 9.83 5.25 -6.74
C GLY A 177 9.34 5.50 -8.17
N GLN A 178 10.10 5.10 -9.18
CA GLN A 178 9.69 5.23 -10.58
C GLN A 178 8.42 4.41 -10.90
N ILE A 179 8.32 3.18 -10.38
CA ILE A 179 7.16 2.34 -10.59
C ILE A 179 5.94 2.90 -9.87
N LEU A 180 6.10 3.31 -8.62
CA LEU A 180 5.05 3.95 -7.84
C LEU A 180 4.58 5.24 -8.50
N GLY A 181 5.50 6.11 -8.90
CA GLY A 181 5.19 7.38 -9.55
C GLY A 181 4.34 7.21 -10.82
N LYS A 182 4.67 6.23 -11.67
CA LYS A 182 3.85 5.92 -12.86
C LYS A 182 2.43 5.48 -12.49
N ALA A 183 2.28 4.65 -11.45
CA ALA A 183 0.96 4.23 -10.98
C ALA A 183 0.14 5.41 -10.44
N LEU A 184 0.76 6.28 -9.65
CA LEU A 184 0.11 7.48 -9.12
C LEU A 184 -0.26 8.48 -10.22
N ALA A 185 0.59 8.66 -11.24
CA ALA A 185 0.27 9.50 -12.40
C ALA A 185 -0.99 9.00 -13.14
N ASN A 186 -1.15 7.68 -13.28
CA ASN A 186 -2.37 7.11 -13.85
C ASN A 186 -3.60 7.38 -12.97
N MET A 187 -3.46 7.32 -11.64
CA MET A 187 -4.55 7.67 -10.72
C MET A 187 -4.93 9.16 -10.84
N VAL A 188 -3.94 10.05 -10.93
CA VAL A 188 -4.18 11.47 -11.16
C VAL A 188 -4.92 11.70 -12.48
N ALA A 189 -4.50 11.03 -13.55
CA ALA A 189 -5.13 11.16 -14.86
C ALA A 189 -6.60 10.66 -14.89
N LEU A 190 -6.91 9.63 -14.10
CA LEU A 190 -8.26 9.03 -14.04
C LEU A 190 -9.23 9.80 -13.14
N PHE A 191 -8.75 10.34 -12.02
CA PHE A 191 -9.62 10.86 -10.96
C PHE A 191 -9.40 12.34 -10.65
N ASN A 192 -8.30 12.93 -11.12
CA ASN A 192 -7.95 14.35 -10.88
C ASN A 192 -8.10 14.78 -9.41
N PRO A 193 -7.46 14.11 -8.45
CA PRO A 193 -7.63 14.41 -7.03
C PRO A 193 -6.98 15.74 -6.65
N GLU A 194 -7.49 16.36 -5.58
CA GLU A 194 -6.90 17.56 -4.98
C GLU A 194 -5.56 17.23 -4.28
N ILE A 195 -5.49 16.03 -3.66
CA ILE A 195 -4.28 15.55 -2.97
C ILE A 195 -4.20 14.02 -2.99
N ILE A 196 -2.99 13.51 -2.96
CA ILE A 196 -2.69 12.11 -2.63
C ILE A 196 -1.90 12.13 -1.32
N SER A 197 -2.48 11.58 -0.26
CA SER A 197 -1.83 11.44 1.03
C SER A 197 -1.36 10.00 1.24
N TYR A 198 -0.43 9.82 2.19
CA TYR A 198 0.16 8.54 2.50
C TYR A 198 0.05 8.26 3.98
N SER A 199 -0.20 7.00 4.34
CA SER A 199 -0.18 6.61 5.75
C SER A 199 1.25 6.71 6.31
N LYS A 200 1.41 7.33 7.48
CA LYS A 200 2.72 7.60 8.10
C LYS A 200 3.50 6.35 8.57
N GLU A 201 2.95 5.16 8.43
CA GLU A 201 3.54 3.93 8.98
C GLU A 201 4.70 3.37 8.15
N THR A 202 5.11 4.04 7.08
CA THR A 202 6.03 3.45 6.11
C THR A 202 7.30 4.26 5.91
N VAL A 203 8.40 3.77 6.45
CA VAL A 203 9.79 4.19 6.13
C VAL A 203 10.05 4.22 4.61
N ILE A 204 9.36 3.38 3.85
CA ILE A 204 9.46 3.32 2.38
C ILE A 204 9.05 4.64 1.73
N MET A 205 8.09 5.38 2.30
CA MET A 205 7.58 6.60 1.68
C MET A 205 8.50 7.81 1.86
N GLU A 206 9.10 7.99 3.02
CA GLU A 206 10.01 9.10 3.24
C GLU A 206 11.15 9.05 2.24
N GLU A 207 11.71 7.87 1.99
CA GLU A 207 12.81 7.66 1.04
C GLU A 207 12.32 7.65 -0.44
N CYS A 208 11.16 7.04 -0.74
CA CYS A 208 10.61 7.07 -2.10
C CYS A 208 10.19 8.46 -2.53
N CYS A 209 9.65 9.30 -1.63
CA CYS A 209 9.28 10.68 -1.95
C CYS A 209 10.50 11.54 -2.31
N LEU A 210 11.67 11.29 -1.71
CA LEU A 210 12.92 11.94 -2.07
C LEU A 210 13.41 11.53 -3.47
N SER A 211 13.01 10.36 -3.96
CA SER A 211 13.40 9.82 -5.27
C SER A 211 12.33 9.99 -6.36
N LEU A 212 11.15 10.57 -6.04
CA LEU A 212 10.16 10.91 -7.06
C LEU A 212 10.74 11.97 -7.99
N PRO A 213 10.77 11.74 -9.32
CA PRO A 213 11.26 12.74 -10.26
C PRO A 213 10.50 14.05 -10.07
N GLU A 214 11.20 15.20 -10.18
CA GLU A 214 10.62 16.56 -10.11
C GLU A 214 9.41 16.76 -11.03
N GLN A 215 9.28 15.94 -12.08
CA GLN A 215 8.13 15.88 -12.98
C GLN A 215 6.78 15.65 -12.29
N PHE A 216 6.75 15.08 -11.07
CA PHE A 216 5.51 14.91 -10.29
C PHE A 216 5.16 16.15 -9.45
N ALA A 217 6.12 17.05 -9.21
CA ALA A 217 5.83 18.33 -8.54
C ALA A 217 5.01 19.28 -9.43
N GLU A 218 5.01 19.07 -10.76
CA GLU A 218 4.26 19.88 -11.72
C GLU A 218 2.81 19.46 -11.96
N ILE A 219 2.38 18.28 -11.47
CA ILE A 219 0.99 17.81 -11.59
C ILE A 219 0.05 18.52 -10.56
N LYS A 220 0.58 19.46 -9.78
CA LYS A 220 -0.18 20.35 -8.88
C LYS A 220 -0.81 21.56 -9.60
N ARG A 221 -1.21 21.43 -10.87
CA ARG A 221 -1.93 22.51 -11.56
C ARG A 221 -3.26 22.02 -12.07
#